data_7752390222df4ce7ebbf4637ca130cd0
#
_entry.id   7752390222df4ce7ebbf4637ca130cd0
#
_cell.length_a   1.000
_cell.length_b   1.000
_cell.length_c   1.000
_cell.angle_alpha   90.00
_cell.angle_beta   90.00
_cell.angle_gamma   90.00
#
_symmetry.space_group_name_H-M   'P 1'
#
loop_
_entity.id
_entity.type
_entity.pdbx_description
1 polymer ?
#
loop_
_entity_poly.entity_id
_entity_poly.type
_entity_poly.pdbx_seq_one_letter_code
_entity_poly.pdbx_strand_id
1 'polypeptide(L)'
;MIALGCDHAGLELKNIIKDHLDMRKIEYKDFGTYTPESTDYAVYAELAAKAVASGECSLGLLFCGTGVGISMAANKVRGIRAACCANMLCLGGRVVTPEKAIELVDIFLDTPFSGEERHARRIAQITELEKRF
;
A
#
# COMPACT_ATOMS: atom_id res chain seq x y z
N MET A 1 6.59 8.14 7.87
CA MET A 1 7.29 7.45 6.76
C MET A 1 6.31 6.51 6.06
N ILE A 2 6.34 6.45 4.75
CA ILE A 2 5.47 5.62 3.90
C ILE A 2 6.26 4.41 3.39
N ALA A 3 5.69 3.20 3.47
CA ALA A 3 6.29 2.02 2.85
C ALA A 3 5.87 1.93 1.38
N LEU A 4 6.82 1.70 0.48
CA LEU A 4 6.56 1.49 -0.95
C LEU A 4 7.01 0.09 -1.35
N GLY A 5 6.23 -0.56 -2.21
CA GLY A 5 6.63 -1.83 -2.81
C GLY A 5 5.94 -2.05 -4.15
N CYS A 6 6.61 -2.74 -5.07
CA CYS A 6 6.02 -3.09 -6.36
C CYS A 6 6.68 -4.34 -6.95
N ASP A 7 6.01 -4.95 -7.93
CA ASP A 7 6.66 -5.84 -8.88
C ASP A 7 7.12 -5.06 -10.13
N HIS A 8 7.62 -5.78 -11.14
CA HIS A 8 8.10 -5.18 -12.38
C HIS A 8 7.01 -4.40 -13.15
N ALA A 9 5.75 -4.83 -13.07
CA ALA A 9 4.64 -4.18 -13.77
C ALA A 9 4.17 -2.89 -13.06
N GLY A 10 4.47 -2.74 -11.78
CA GLY A 10 4.18 -1.54 -10.99
C GLY A 10 5.36 -0.57 -10.86
N LEU A 11 6.53 -0.92 -11.38
CA LEU A 11 7.77 -0.16 -11.16
C LEU A 11 7.69 1.28 -11.68
N GLU A 12 7.20 1.48 -12.90
CA GLU A 12 7.08 2.81 -13.50
C GLU A 12 6.16 3.69 -12.65
N LEU A 13 5.00 3.16 -12.27
CA LEU A 13 4.05 3.89 -11.45
C LEU A 13 4.62 4.21 -10.06
N LYS A 14 5.32 3.26 -9.42
CA LYS A 14 6.01 3.51 -8.15
C LYS A 14 7.00 4.65 -8.27
N ASN A 15 7.80 4.70 -9.34
CA ASN A 15 8.78 5.76 -9.54
C ASN A 15 8.12 7.13 -9.71
N ILE A 16 7.03 7.22 -10.45
CA ILE A 16 6.24 8.45 -10.58
C ILE A 16 5.72 8.92 -9.20
N ILE A 17 5.22 7.98 -8.39
CA ILE A 17 4.73 8.33 -7.05
C ILE A 17 5.89 8.73 -6.12
N LYS A 18 7.07 8.13 -6.24
CA LYS A 18 8.26 8.56 -5.48
C LYS A 18 8.60 10.02 -5.78
N ASP A 19 8.64 10.41 -7.05
CA ASP A 19 8.89 11.78 -7.45
C ASP A 19 7.84 12.73 -6.85
N HIS A 20 6.58 12.33 -6.84
CA HIS A 20 5.50 13.10 -6.23
C HIS A 20 5.66 13.24 -4.71
N LEU A 21 6.03 12.15 -4.01
CA LEU A 21 6.30 12.19 -2.57
C LEU A 21 7.51 13.08 -2.24
N ASP A 22 8.56 13.02 -3.05
CA ASP A 22 9.74 13.88 -2.92
C ASP A 22 9.35 15.37 -3.07
N MET A 23 8.52 15.68 -4.04
CA MET A 23 8.01 17.04 -4.26
C MET A 23 7.18 17.53 -3.07
N ARG A 24 6.40 16.64 -2.44
CA ARG A 24 5.63 16.92 -1.23
C ARG A 24 6.46 16.87 0.06
N LYS A 25 7.75 16.49 -0.01
CA LYS A 25 8.65 16.31 1.15
C LYS A 25 8.11 15.25 2.14
N ILE A 26 7.51 14.19 1.62
CA ILE A 26 7.01 13.06 2.40
C ILE A 26 8.07 11.96 2.40
N GLU A 27 8.54 11.55 3.58
CA GLU A 27 9.51 10.49 3.73
C GLU A 27 8.91 9.12 3.42
N TYR A 28 9.65 8.30 2.69
CA TYR A 28 9.26 6.92 2.36
C TYR A 28 10.45 5.96 2.44
N LYS A 29 10.13 4.68 2.54
CA LYS A 29 11.09 3.57 2.43
C LYS A 29 10.63 2.67 1.29
N ASP A 30 11.50 2.50 0.31
CA ASP A 30 11.25 1.70 -0.89
C ASP A 30 11.81 0.28 -0.68
N PHE A 31 10.91 -0.71 -0.66
CA PHE A 31 11.24 -2.13 -0.48
C PHE A 31 11.45 -2.88 -1.79
N GLY A 32 11.35 -2.20 -2.93
CA GLY A 32 11.59 -2.80 -4.26
C GLY A 32 10.27 -3.14 -4.98
N THR A 33 10.33 -3.72 -6.18
CA THR A 33 11.57 -3.98 -6.94
C THR A 33 12.18 -2.70 -7.48
N TYR A 34 13.43 -2.78 -7.97
CA TYR A 34 14.16 -1.60 -8.49
C TYR A 34 14.50 -1.73 -9.96
N THR A 35 14.20 -2.89 -10.55
CA THR A 35 14.55 -3.23 -11.94
C THR A 35 13.33 -3.73 -12.69
N PRO A 36 13.30 -3.64 -14.04
CA PRO A 36 12.17 -4.08 -14.86
C PRO A 36 12.10 -5.59 -15.09
N GLU A 37 13.07 -6.37 -14.60
CA GLU A 37 13.04 -7.83 -14.73
C GLU A 37 11.83 -8.42 -14.01
N SER A 38 11.24 -9.44 -14.62
CA SER A 38 10.08 -10.14 -14.06
C SER A 38 10.35 -10.66 -12.65
N THR A 39 9.47 -10.32 -11.73
CA THR A 39 9.57 -10.71 -10.32
C THR A 39 8.17 -10.87 -9.70
N ASP A 40 8.11 -11.42 -8.50
CA ASP A 40 6.86 -11.79 -7.83
C ASP A 40 6.43 -10.72 -6.85
N TYR A 41 5.22 -10.18 -7.04
CA TYR A 41 4.65 -9.12 -6.20
C TYR A 41 4.56 -9.49 -4.72
N ALA A 42 4.38 -10.77 -4.38
CA ALA A 42 4.18 -11.22 -3.01
C ALA A 42 5.37 -10.91 -2.10
N VAL A 43 6.60 -10.98 -2.62
CA VAL A 43 7.83 -10.68 -1.88
C VAL A 43 7.83 -9.23 -1.39
N TYR A 44 7.54 -8.31 -2.28
CA TYR A 44 7.56 -6.86 -1.97
C TYR A 44 6.35 -6.43 -1.14
N ALA A 45 5.20 -7.08 -1.37
CA ALA A 45 4.02 -6.89 -0.54
C ALA A 45 4.30 -7.26 0.91
N GLU A 46 4.93 -8.41 1.15
CA GLU A 46 5.29 -8.86 2.49
C GLU A 46 6.22 -7.88 3.20
N LEU A 47 7.28 -7.44 2.53
CA LEU A 47 8.27 -6.52 3.12
C LEU A 47 7.62 -5.19 3.53
N ALA A 48 6.90 -4.56 2.62
CA ALA A 48 6.22 -3.29 2.89
C ALA A 48 5.12 -3.44 3.95
N ALA A 49 4.34 -4.51 3.88
CA ALA A 49 3.26 -4.78 4.83
C ALA A 49 3.80 -5.01 6.26
N LYS A 50 4.90 -5.74 6.41
CA LYS A 50 5.56 -5.92 7.72
C LYS A 50 6.05 -4.61 8.31
N ALA A 51 6.59 -3.71 7.49
CA ALA A 51 7.03 -2.39 7.95
C ALA A 51 5.85 -1.54 8.46
N VAL A 52 4.69 -1.65 7.83
CA VAL A 52 3.46 -0.98 8.31
C VAL A 52 2.92 -1.66 9.57
N ALA A 53 2.85 -2.99 9.59
CA ALA A 53 2.33 -3.75 10.73
C ALA A 53 3.17 -3.57 12.01
N SER A 54 4.49 -3.39 11.87
CA SER A 54 5.40 -3.14 13.01
C SER A 54 5.39 -1.68 13.49
N GLY A 55 4.78 -0.77 12.73
CA GLY A 55 4.80 0.66 13.04
C GLY A 55 6.07 1.40 12.55
N GLU A 56 6.99 0.71 11.87
CA GLU A 56 8.12 1.35 11.20
C GLU A 56 7.66 2.39 10.17
N CYS A 57 6.61 2.04 9.41
CA CYS A 57 5.93 2.93 8.50
C CYS A 57 4.47 3.11 8.95
N SER A 58 3.92 4.30 8.74
CA SER A 58 2.54 4.60 9.14
C SER A 58 1.50 4.10 8.15
N LEU A 59 1.81 4.15 6.87
CA LEU A 59 0.97 3.73 5.75
C LEU A 59 1.83 3.07 4.67
N GLY A 60 1.19 2.35 3.74
CA GLY A 60 1.88 1.73 2.62
C GLY A 60 1.21 1.98 1.28
N LEU A 61 2.02 2.04 0.22
CA LEU A 61 1.59 2.13 -1.17
C LEU A 61 2.22 0.97 -1.95
N LEU A 62 1.38 0.17 -2.59
CA LEU A 62 1.81 -1.00 -3.34
C LEU A 62 1.35 -0.92 -4.80
N PHE A 63 2.21 -1.40 -5.70
CA PHE A 63 1.96 -1.31 -7.13
C PHE A 63 2.28 -2.64 -7.82
N CYS A 64 1.36 -3.15 -8.62
CA CYS A 64 1.60 -4.24 -9.56
C CYS A 64 0.85 -3.97 -10.87
N GLY A 65 0.63 -4.96 -11.71
CA GLY A 65 -0.07 -4.75 -12.98
C GLY A 65 -1.53 -4.29 -12.79
N THR A 66 -2.25 -4.92 -11.90
CA THR A 66 -3.68 -4.64 -11.62
C THR A 66 -3.95 -4.09 -10.21
N GLY A 67 -3.01 -4.23 -9.29
CA GLY A 67 -3.20 -3.93 -7.87
C GLY A 67 -3.85 -5.06 -7.08
N VAL A 68 -4.44 -6.06 -7.74
CA VAL A 68 -5.22 -7.13 -7.08
C VAL A 68 -4.31 -8.13 -6.37
N GLY A 69 -3.36 -8.74 -7.08
CA GLY A 69 -2.47 -9.76 -6.50
C GLY A 69 -1.65 -9.23 -5.33
N ILE A 70 -1.10 -8.03 -5.47
CA ILE A 70 -0.28 -7.42 -4.42
C ILE A 70 -1.11 -7.05 -3.19
N SER A 71 -2.39 -6.66 -3.35
CA SER A 71 -3.29 -6.41 -2.24
C SER A 71 -3.65 -7.70 -1.49
N MET A 72 -3.89 -8.79 -2.21
CA MET A 72 -4.16 -10.10 -1.62
C MET A 72 -2.97 -10.58 -0.78
N ALA A 73 -1.75 -10.43 -1.29
CA ALA A 73 -0.52 -10.79 -0.58
C ALA A 73 -0.33 -9.95 0.68
N ALA A 74 -0.49 -8.62 0.60
CA ALA A 74 -0.37 -7.73 1.74
C ALA A 74 -1.37 -8.07 2.85
N ASN A 75 -2.61 -8.41 2.50
CA ASN A 75 -3.65 -8.81 3.46
C ASN A 75 -3.37 -10.12 4.20
N LYS A 76 -2.36 -10.89 3.81
CA LYS A 76 -1.90 -12.05 4.57
C LYS A 76 -1.04 -11.67 5.78
N VAL A 77 -0.53 -10.46 5.83
CA VAL A 77 0.19 -9.95 7.00
C VAL A 77 -0.83 -9.45 8.03
N ARG A 78 -0.74 -9.96 9.26
CA ARG A 78 -1.66 -9.58 10.34
C ARG A 78 -1.57 -8.08 10.62
N GLY A 79 -2.72 -7.45 10.81
CA GLY A 79 -2.83 -6.01 11.03
C GLY A 79 -2.87 -5.18 9.75
N ILE A 80 -2.75 -5.81 8.57
CA ILE A 80 -2.84 -5.13 7.29
C ILE A 80 -4.26 -5.22 6.71
N ARG A 81 -4.71 -4.11 6.18
CA ARG A 81 -5.95 -3.96 5.41
C ARG A 81 -5.58 -3.23 4.12
N ALA A 82 -5.19 -3.99 3.12
CA ALA A 82 -4.81 -3.49 1.81
C ALA A 82 -6.05 -3.45 0.90
N ALA A 83 -6.58 -2.27 0.71
CA ALA A 83 -7.73 -1.96 -0.17
C ALA A 83 -7.83 -0.45 -0.35
N CYS A 84 -8.96 0.00 -0.90
CA CYS A 84 -9.23 1.42 -1.05
C CYS A 84 -9.68 2.07 0.27
N CYS A 85 -9.05 2.10 1.35
CA CYS A 85 -9.39 2.78 2.61
C CYS A 85 -8.93 2.03 3.86
N ALA A 86 -7.68 1.64 3.87
CA ALA A 86 -7.13 0.91 4.99
C ALA A 86 -5.74 1.50 5.32
N ASN A 87 -4.83 0.71 5.83
CA ASN A 87 -3.48 1.16 6.08
C ASN A 87 -2.51 0.96 4.90
N MET A 88 -2.99 0.35 3.82
CA MET A 88 -2.25 0.22 2.56
C MET A 88 -3.14 0.44 1.35
N LEU A 89 -2.70 1.28 0.42
CA LEU A 89 -3.34 1.51 -0.87
C LEU A 89 -2.61 0.68 -1.94
N CYS A 90 -3.36 -0.04 -2.77
CA CYS A 90 -2.81 -0.86 -3.86
C CYS A 90 -3.33 -0.37 -5.20
N LEU A 91 -2.43 -0.08 -6.13
CA LEU A 91 -2.75 0.44 -7.45
C LEU A 91 -2.16 -0.42 -8.56
N GLY A 92 -2.85 -0.46 -9.69
CA GLY A 92 -2.43 -1.19 -10.88
C GLY A 92 -1.78 -0.28 -11.92
N GLY A 93 -0.49 -0.49 -12.22
CA GLY A 93 0.25 0.29 -13.22
C GLY A 93 -0.30 0.17 -14.63
N ARG A 94 -1.07 -0.89 -14.92
CA ARG A 94 -1.75 -1.11 -16.20
C ARG A 94 -3.21 -0.67 -16.19
N VAL A 95 -3.71 -0.16 -15.06
CA VAL A 95 -5.14 0.16 -14.87
C VAL A 95 -5.35 1.66 -14.68
N VAL A 96 -4.54 2.30 -13.85
CA VAL A 96 -4.67 3.74 -13.57
C VAL A 96 -3.63 4.55 -14.34
N THR A 97 -4.04 5.76 -14.76
CA THR A 97 -3.09 6.72 -15.32
C THR A 97 -2.21 7.31 -14.21
N PRO A 98 -1.02 7.84 -14.53
CA PRO A 98 -0.19 8.52 -13.55
C PRO A 98 -0.92 9.64 -12.80
N GLU A 99 -1.71 10.45 -13.50
CA GLU A 99 -2.49 11.55 -12.93
C GLU A 99 -3.53 11.03 -11.93
N LYS A 100 -4.23 9.96 -12.28
CA LYS A 100 -5.22 9.35 -11.40
C LYS A 100 -4.56 8.70 -10.18
N ALA A 101 -3.40 8.08 -10.35
CA ALA A 101 -2.64 7.50 -9.26
C ALA A 101 -2.20 8.56 -8.26
N ILE A 102 -1.69 9.71 -8.73
CA ILE A 102 -1.32 10.84 -7.88
C ILE A 102 -2.53 11.35 -7.08
N GLU A 103 -3.66 11.54 -7.74
CA GLU A 103 -4.92 11.95 -7.09
C GLU A 103 -5.32 10.97 -5.98
N LEU A 104 -5.31 9.66 -6.27
CA LEU A 104 -5.70 8.63 -5.30
C LEU A 104 -4.73 8.55 -4.12
N VAL A 105 -3.44 8.69 -4.37
CA VAL A 105 -2.41 8.72 -3.34
C VAL A 105 -2.60 9.93 -2.43
N ASP A 106 -2.82 11.11 -2.98
CA ASP A 106 -3.07 12.31 -2.19
C ASP A 106 -4.30 12.20 -1.31
N ILE A 107 -5.41 11.71 -1.86
CA ILE A 107 -6.63 11.46 -1.07
C ILE A 107 -6.35 10.46 0.05
N PHE A 108 -5.66 9.38 -0.23
CA PHE A 108 -5.34 8.35 0.76
C PHE A 108 -4.45 8.90 1.89
N LEU A 109 -3.40 9.65 1.55
CA LEU A 109 -2.47 10.19 2.54
C LEU A 109 -3.08 11.34 3.36
N ASP A 110 -3.95 12.15 2.75
CA ASP A 110 -4.49 13.36 3.36
C ASP A 110 -5.84 13.16 4.06
N THR A 111 -6.42 11.94 3.97
CA THR A 111 -7.69 11.61 4.62
C THR A 111 -7.45 10.77 5.88
N PRO A 112 -7.52 11.34 7.07
CA PRO A 112 -7.34 10.60 8.32
C PRO A 112 -8.55 9.68 8.57
N PHE A 113 -8.33 8.65 9.39
CA PHE A 113 -9.43 7.82 9.88
C PHE A 113 -10.43 8.67 10.67
N SER A 114 -11.73 8.51 10.41
CA SER A 114 -12.78 9.32 11.02
C SER A 114 -12.87 9.16 12.55
N GLY A 115 -12.44 8.00 13.08
CA GLY A 115 -12.53 7.69 14.49
C GLY A 115 -13.95 7.39 14.99
N GLU A 116 -14.96 7.36 14.09
CA GLU A 116 -16.33 7.06 14.49
C GLU A 116 -16.45 5.66 15.08
N GLU A 117 -17.22 5.53 16.18
CA GLU A 117 -17.37 4.29 16.93
C GLU A 117 -17.80 3.12 16.07
N ARG A 118 -18.75 3.31 15.16
CA ARG A 118 -19.25 2.28 14.26
C ARG A 118 -18.15 1.69 13.36
N HIS A 119 -17.22 2.52 12.89
CA HIS A 119 -16.09 2.10 12.06
C HIS A 119 -15.01 1.43 12.88
N ALA A 120 -14.68 2.00 14.05
CA ALA A 120 -13.72 1.40 14.99
C ALA A 120 -14.18 0.01 15.46
N ARG A 121 -15.46 -0.16 15.76
CA ARG A 121 -16.06 -1.46 16.13
C ARG A 121 -15.92 -2.49 15.01
N ARG A 122 -16.19 -2.13 13.78
CA ARG A 122 -16.09 -3.03 12.62
C ARG A 122 -14.64 -3.43 12.35
N ILE A 123 -13.71 -2.51 12.47
CA ILE A 123 -12.26 -2.81 12.37
C ILE A 123 -11.85 -3.79 13.47
N ALA A 124 -12.31 -3.58 14.70
CA ALA A 124 -12.04 -4.49 15.81
C ALA A 124 -12.61 -5.90 15.55
N GLN A 125 -13.79 -6.02 14.97
CA GLN A 125 -14.39 -7.31 14.56
C GLN A 125 -13.52 -8.04 13.52
N ILE A 126 -12.98 -7.33 12.54
CA ILE A 126 -12.07 -7.91 11.55
C ILE A 126 -10.77 -8.40 12.22
N THR A 127 -10.23 -7.62 13.16
CA THR A 127 -9.05 -8.01 13.94
C THR A 127 -9.30 -9.25 14.79
N GLU A 128 -10.49 -9.41 15.37
CA GLU A 128 -10.85 -10.60 16.11
C GLU A 128 -10.99 -11.84 15.20
N LEU A 129 -11.55 -11.67 13.99
CA LEU A 129 -11.57 -12.75 12.99
C LEU A 129 -10.15 -13.20 12.62
N GLU A 130 -9.24 -12.27 12.44
CA GLU A 130 -7.84 -12.57 12.10
C GLU A 130 -7.13 -13.41 13.16
N LYS A 131 -7.49 -13.26 14.43
CA LYS A 131 -6.92 -14.06 15.52
C LYS A 131 -7.39 -15.52 15.54
N ARG A 132 -8.50 -15.83 14.88
CA ARG A 132 -9.10 -17.18 14.86
C ARG A 132 -8.54 -18.09 13.78
N PHE A 133 -7.86 -17.52 12.79
CA PHE A 133 -7.37 -18.26 11.62
C PHE A 133 -5.84 -18.05 11.40
#